data_0fae014a77dd2be1c81541cd44b29e65
#
_entry.id   0fae014a77dd2be1c81541cd44b29e65
#
_cell.length_a   1.000
_cell.length_b   1.000
_cell.length_c   1.000
_cell.angle_alpha   90.00
_cell.angle_beta   90.00
_cell.angle_gamma   90.00
#
_symmetry.space_group_name_H-M   'P 1'
#
loop_
_entity.id
_entity.type
_entity.pdbx_description
1 polymer ?
#
loop_
_entity_poly.entity_id
_entity_poly.type
_entity_poly.pdbx_seq_one_letter_code
_entity_poly.pdbx_strand_id
1 'polypeptide(L)'
;MLEKEEVNPEFLNKIKERLLKVSPTVKMGLEHECNKSDFFRCGDYCIGKGAFGEVWKVNHKKTNEVYVIKVLDKERSKLLKIIDHLNLEIEIMYKLHHPHIIQLINHFEDDDNFFMIMPYASRGQLYTLLKQNTKFDQKMTSQFLREIISAVKYLHEHNIIHRDIKPENILLDQNYRIKLCDFGWSNYCSPNEKRKTFCGTREYISPEMIKKLPHDHRVDIWSIGVLLFECLAGYPPFTGANDSEVFRRINQLKIKWPIDFPPLAKNLVMKILKINPEERPSLDEILKHSWFNHTPLLRPILQNKLTNERKILESHLVNYLPNEPEVKEKLDLIFPDLQGHNKNEENKYNETINEDIKRKENIIKMKEIYNNSI
;
A
#
# COMPACT_ATOMS: atom_id res chain seq x y z
N MET A 1 -25.27 10.75 -4.56
CA MET A 1 -25.01 10.96 -6.01
C MET A 1 -23.64 11.61 -6.12
N LEU A 2 -22.66 10.91 -6.66
CA LEU A 2 -21.30 11.43 -6.90
C LEU A 2 -21.40 12.28 -8.17
N GLU A 3 -21.27 13.60 -8.05
CA GLU A 3 -21.10 14.47 -9.22
C GLU A 3 -19.69 14.19 -9.81
N LYS A 4 -19.65 13.71 -11.04
CA LYS A 4 -18.42 13.48 -11.79
C LYS A 4 -18.00 14.77 -12.48
N GLU A 5 -16.72 15.15 -12.35
CA GLU A 5 -16.13 16.17 -13.21
C GLU A 5 -16.18 15.67 -14.67
N GLU A 6 -16.72 16.47 -15.56
CA GLU A 6 -16.53 16.23 -17.00
C GLU A 6 -15.05 16.47 -17.34
N VAL A 7 -14.38 15.42 -17.77
CA VAL A 7 -13.00 15.53 -18.24
C VAL A 7 -13.05 16.24 -19.59
N ASN A 8 -12.21 17.27 -19.77
CA ASN A 8 -12.17 18.06 -21.01
C ASN A 8 -11.97 17.14 -22.25
N PRO A 9 -12.87 17.18 -23.26
CA PRO A 9 -12.81 16.32 -24.42
C PRO A 9 -11.50 16.43 -25.22
N GLU A 10 -10.89 17.59 -25.26
CA GLU A 10 -9.61 17.85 -25.93
C GLU A 10 -8.44 17.17 -25.19
N PHE A 11 -8.48 17.15 -23.87
CA PHE A 11 -7.54 16.43 -23.02
C PHE A 11 -7.67 14.91 -23.22
N LEU A 12 -8.91 14.40 -23.32
CA LEU A 12 -9.19 12.98 -23.59
C LEU A 12 -8.70 12.52 -24.95
N ASN A 13 -8.86 13.35 -25.99
CA ASN A 13 -8.33 13.03 -27.31
C ASN A 13 -6.80 12.99 -27.31
N LYS A 14 -6.13 13.92 -26.61
CA LYS A 14 -4.68 13.87 -26.41
C LYS A 14 -4.21 12.63 -25.63
N ILE A 15 -5.00 12.18 -24.64
CA ILE A 15 -4.73 10.94 -23.91
C ILE A 15 -4.86 9.73 -24.83
N LYS A 16 -5.95 9.62 -25.60
CA LYS A 16 -6.15 8.54 -26.59
C LYS A 16 -5.03 8.46 -27.61
N GLU A 17 -4.62 9.60 -28.18
CA GLU A 17 -3.48 9.65 -29.10
C GLU A 17 -2.15 9.27 -28.44
N ARG A 18 -1.98 9.57 -27.16
CA ARG A 18 -0.77 9.19 -26.39
C ARG A 18 -0.79 7.71 -26.02
N LEU A 19 -1.92 7.15 -25.61
CA LEU A 19 -2.06 5.71 -25.32
C LEU A 19 -1.79 4.86 -26.57
N LEU A 20 -2.22 5.33 -27.75
CA LEU A 20 -1.90 4.69 -29.03
C LEU A 20 -0.41 4.79 -29.41
N LYS A 21 0.33 5.77 -28.84
CA LYS A 21 1.77 5.98 -29.09
C LYS A 21 2.66 5.42 -27.97
N VAL A 22 2.11 5.07 -26.80
CA VAL A 22 2.86 4.42 -25.72
C VAL A 22 2.94 2.94 -26.05
N SER A 23 3.96 2.59 -26.83
CA SER A 23 4.43 1.21 -26.90
C SER A 23 4.80 0.80 -25.46
N PRO A 24 4.19 -0.24 -24.88
CA PRO A 24 4.55 -0.68 -23.54
C PRO A 24 6.02 -1.06 -23.55
N THR A 25 6.85 -0.29 -22.85
CA THR A 25 8.25 -0.64 -22.62
C THR A 25 8.29 -1.78 -21.62
N VAL A 26 8.01 -2.98 -22.11
CA VAL A 26 8.01 -4.20 -21.32
C VAL A 26 9.44 -4.62 -21.09
N LYS A 27 9.97 -4.31 -19.91
CA LYS A 27 11.22 -4.90 -19.41
C LYS A 27 10.98 -6.10 -18.48
N MET A 28 9.91 -6.86 -18.66
CA MET A 28 9.62 -8.05 -17.85
C MET A 28 9.11 -9.23 -18.70
N GLY A 29 9.79 -9.57 -19.80
CA GLY A 29 9.61 -10.86 -20.46
C GLY A 29 8.24 -11.13 -21.12
N LEU A 30 7.26 -10.23 -21.01
CA LEU A 30 6.01 -10.31 -21.73
C LEU A 30 6.19 -9.57 -23.05
N GLU A 31 6.14 -10.28 -24.18
CA GLU A 31 6.17 -9.71 -25.52
C GLU A 31 4.98 -8.76 -25.74
N HIS A 32 5.12 -7.84 -26.69
CA HIS A 32 4.24 -6.69 -26.92
C HIS A 32 2.74 -6.97 -27.11
N GLU A 33 2.32 -8.20 -27.33
CA GLU A 33 0.95 -8.61 -27.57
C GLU A 33 0.54 -9.70 -26.58
N CYS A 34 0.13 -9.30 -25.36
CA CYS A 34 -0.54 -10.21 -24.42
C CYS A 34 -2.03 -10.23 -24.67
N ASN A 35 -2.62 -11.41 -24.67
CA ASN A 35 -4.06 -11.60 -24.73
C ASN A 35 -4.52 -12.59 -23.65
N LYS A 36 -5.83 -12.73 -23.48
CA LYS A 36 -6.43 -13.59 -22.47
C LYS A 36 -5.96 -15.04 -22.54
N SER A 37 -5.62 -15.53 -23.72
CA SER A 37 -5.17 -16.91 -23.95
C SER A 37 -3.77 -17.19 -23.41
N ASP A 38 -2.96 -16.18 -23.13
CA ASP A 38 -1.61 -16.33 -22.58
C ASP A 38 -1.58 -16.65 -21.09
N PHE A 39 -2.74 -16.58 -20.45
CA PHE A 39 -2.87 -16.79 -19.02
C PHE A 39 -3.82 -17.94 -18.69
N PHE A 40 -3.61 -18.56 -17.52
CA PHE A 40 -4.59 -19.43 -16.88
C PHE A 40 -4.84 -19.00 -15.43
N ARG A 41 -6.08 -19.15 -14.99
CA ARG A 41 -6.48 -18.76 -13.62
C ARG A 41 -5.87 -19.69 -12.58
N CYS A 42 -5.44 -19.12 -11.47
CA CYS A 42 -5.00 -19.86 -10.29
C CYS A 42 -6.17 -19.99 -9.31
N GLY A 43 -7.02 -20.99 -9.52
CA GLY A 43 -8.22 -21.23 -8.71
C GLY A 43 -9.53 -20.78 -9.37
N ASP A 44 -10.64 -21.13 -8.74
CA ASP A 44 -11.99 -21.02 -9.31
C ASP A 44 -12.70 -19.70 -8.92
N TYR A 45 -12.09 -18.86 -8.07
CA TYR A 45 -12.69 -17.62 -7.58
C TYR A 45 -11.74 -16.43 -7.71
N CYS A 46 -12.32 -15.25 -7.87
CA CYS A 46 -11.55 -14.01 -7.92
C CYS A 46 -10.98 -13.65 -6.53
N ILE A 47 -9.80 -13.07 -6.50
CA ILE A 47 -9.13 -12.65 -5.25
C ILE A 47 -9.59 -11.27 -4.76
N GLY A 48 -10.31 -10.53 -5.60
CA GLY A 48 -10.90 -9.23 -5.27
C GLY A 48 -12.08 -8.92 -6.17
N LYS A 49 -13.12 -8.32 -5.59
CA LYS A 49 -14.31 -7.88 -6.33
C LYS A 49 -14.62 -6.45 -5.92
N GLY A 50 -14.60 -5.53 -6.88
CA GLY A 50 -14.89 -4.12 -6.69
C GLY A 50 -16.14 -3.67 -7.43
N ALA A 51 -16.48 -2.39 -7.28
CA ALA A 51 -17.63 -1.79 -7.95
C ALA A 51 -17.51 -1.86 -9.49
N PHE A 52 -16.30 -1.91 -10.02
CA PHE A 52 -16.04 -1.79 -11.46
C PHE A 52 -15.55 -3.07 -12.11
N GLY A 53 -15.22 -4.11 -11.35
CA GLY A 53 -14.71 -5.35 -11.91
C GLY A 53 -14.17 -6.34 -10.89
N GLU A 54 -13.50 -7.35 -11.39
CA GLU A 54 -12.97 -8.46 -10.63
C GLU A 54 -11.44 -8.53 -10.80
N VAL A 55 -10.74 -8.99 -9.77
CA VAL A 55 -9.30 -9.21 -9.79
C VAL A 55 -9.03 -10.71 -9.69
N TRP A 56 -8.32 -11.25 -10.67
CA TRP A 56 -8.00 -12.67 -10.77
C TRP A 56 -6.51 -12.90 -10.64
N LYS A 57 -6.13 -13.89 -9.83
CA LYS A 57 -4.77 -14.41 -9.80
C LYS A 57 -4.58 -15.35 -10.99
N VAL A 58 -3.51 -15.16 -11.75
CA VAL A 58 -3.22 -15.89 -12.98
C VAL A 58 -1.76 -16.27 -13.08
N ASN A 59 -1.45 -17.36 -13.80
CA ASN A 59 -0.10 -17.67 -14.23
C ASN A 59 0.03 -17.41 -15.73
N HIS A 60 1.14 -16.83 -16.13
CA HIS A 60 1.49 -16.69 -17.53
C HIS A 60 2.00 -18.04 -18.06
N LYS A 61 1.42 -18.53 -19.17
CA LYS A 61 1.64 -19.90 -19.69
C LYS A 61 3.07 -20.21 -20.08
N LYS A 62 3.79 -19.22 -20.62
CA LYS A 62 5.19 -19.41 -21.08
C LYS A 62 6.21 -19.30 -19.95
N THR A 63 6.06 -18.30 -19.05
CA THR A 63 7.06 -18.02 -18.01
C THR A 63 6.71 -18.67 -16.66
N ASN A 64 5.46 -19.12 -16.50
CA ASN A 64 4.89 -19.62 -15.25
C ASN A 64 4.92 -18.60 -14.08
N GLU A 65 5.17 -17.33 -14.39
CA GLU A 65 5.14 -16.24 -13.42
C GLU A 65 3.71 -15.91 -13.01
N VAL A 66 3.56 -15.47 -11.76
CA VAL A 66 2.26 -15.16 -11.15
C VAL A 66 1.95 -13.68 -11.28
N TYR A 67 0.78 -13.39 -11.86
CA TYR A 67 0.26 -12.02 -12.02
C TYR A 67 -1.14 -11.90 -11.44
N VAL A 68 -1.65 -10.68 -11.41
CA VAL A 68 -3.06 -10.39 -11.25
C VAL A 68 -3.58 -9.71 -12.51
N ILE A 69 -4.81 -10.04 -12.88
CA ILE A 69 -5.54 -9.35 -13.95
C ILE A 69 -6.78 -8.71 -13.34
N LYS A 70 -6.87 -7.38 -13.42
CA LYS A 70 -8.08 -6.61 -13.11
C LYS A 70 -8.94 -6.61 -14.39
N VAL A 71 -10.13 -7.19 -14.30
CA VAL A 71 -11.09 -7.31 -15.42
C VAL A 71 -12.22 -6.33 -15.17
N LEU A 72 -12.46 -5.43 -16.14
CA LEU A 72 -13.51 -4.42 -16.06
C LEU A 72 -14.46 -4.59 -17.24
N ASP A 73 -15.74 -4.77 -16.95
CA ASP A 73 -16.80 -4.90 -17.92
C ASP A 73 -17.03 -3.58 -18.67
N LYS A 74 -17.03 -3.63 -20.03
CA LYS A 74 -17.15 -2.46 -20.89
C LYS A 74 -18.54 -1.80 -20.83
N GLU A 75 -19.61 -2.60 -20.84
CA GLU A 75 -20.97 -2.06 -20.77
C GLU A 75 -21.22 -1.37 -19.43
N ARG A 76 -20.85 -2.04 -18.33
CA ARG A 76 -20.93 -1.46 -16.99
C ARG A 76 -20.09 -0.19 -16.87
N SER A 77 -18.90 -0.16 -17.46
CA SER A 77 -18.00 1.00 -17.47
C SER A 77 -18.60 2.17 -18.25
N LYS A 78 -19.30 1.90 -19.36
CA LYS A 78 -20.05 2.90 -20.13
C LYS A 78 -21.23 3.45 -19.33
N LEU A 79 -22.05 2.56 -18.74
CA LEU A 79 -23.20 2.93 -17.91
C LEU A 79 -22.79 3.81 -16.73
N LEU A 80 -21.66 3.51 -16.10
CA LEU A 80 -21.11 4.26 -14.98
C LEU A 80 -20.31 5.48 -15.41
N LYS A 81 -20.14 5.72 -16.71
CA LYS A 81 -19.35 6.82 -17.30
C LYS A 81 -17.91 6.90 -16.76
N ILE A 82 -17.25 5.74 -16.57
CA ILE A 82 -15.91 5.67 -15.98
C ILE A 82 -14.81 5.38 -17.00
N ILE A 83 -15.13 5.23 -18.28
CA ILE A 83 -14.14 4.88 -19.33
C ILE A 83 -13.01 5.91 -19.39
N ASP A 84 -13.35 7.19 -19.27
CA ASP A 84 -12.35 8.25 -19.30
C ASP A 84 -11.43 8.21 -18.06
N HIS A 85 -12.00 7.87 -16.90
CA HIS A 85 -11.21 7.63 -15.68
C HIS A 85 -10.31 6.40 -15.82
N LEU A 86 -10.80 5.33 -16.46
CA LEU A 86 -10.00 4.13 -16.72
C LEU A 86 -8.82 4.42 -17.66
N ASN A 87 -9.06 5.16 -18.75
CA ASN A 87 -8.01 5.57 -19.66
C ASN A 87 -6.94 6.43 -18.94
N LEU A 88 -7.37 7.32 -18.07
CA LEU A 88 -6.48 8.13 -17.23
C LEU A 88 -5.72 7.28 -16.22
N GLU A 89 -6.36 6.30 -15.56
CA GLU A 89 -5.72 5.34 -14.65
C GLU A 89 -4.61 4.59 -15.38
N ILE A 90 -4.89 4.06 -16.57
CA ILE A 90 -3.91 3.33 -17.40
C ILE A 90 -2.73 4.25 -17.79
N GLU A 91 -3.00 5.47 -18.27
CA GLU A 91 -1.95 6.43 -18.62
C GLU A 91 -1.04 6.77 -17.43
N ILE A 92 -1.63 7.07 -16.29
CA ILE A 92 -0.90 7.35 -15.05
C ILE A 92 -0.02 6.17 -14.68
N MET A 93 -0.59 4.96 -14.61
CA MET A 93 0.12 3.77 -14.16
C MET A 93 1.30 3.38 -15.07
N TYR A 94 1.22 3.62 -16.37
CA TYR A 94 2.35 3.39 -17.29
C TYR A 94 3.53 4.33 -17.05
N LYS A 95 3.27 5.55 -16.58
CA LYS A 95 4.32 6.55 -16.31
C LYS A 95 5.01 6.34 -14.97
N LEU A 96 4.38 5.57 -14.06
CA LEU A 96 4.87 5.41 -12.70
C LEU A 96 5.86 4.24 -12.60
N HIS A 97 7.10 4.55 -12.18
CA HIS A 97 8.14 3.57 -11.93
C HIS A 97 8.76 3.81 -10.55
N HIS A 98 8.19 3.20 -9.52
CA HIS A 98 8.65 3.39 -8.14
C HIS A 98 8.53 2.07 -7.35
N PRO A 99 9.49 1.71 -6.48
CA PRO A 99 9.50 0.43 -5.75
C PRO A 99 8.28 0.23 -4.85
N HIS A 100 7.61 1.29 -4.42
CA HIS A 100 6.43 1.27 -3.54
C HIS A 100 5.12 1.63 -4.25
N ILE A 101 5.08 1.54 -5.57
CA ILE A 101 3.86 1.69 -6.39
C ILE A 101 3.66 0.41 -7.19
N ILE A 102 2.42 -0.07 -7.27
CA ILE A 102 2.09 -1.20 -8.14
C ILE A 102 2.26 -0.77 -9.61
N GLN A 103 3.02 -1.53 -10.37
CA GLN A 103 3.27 -1.22 -11.77
C GLN A 103 2.20 -1.86 -12.65
N LEU A 104 1.70 -1.13 -13.65
CA LEU A 104 0.97 -1.72 -14.76
C LEU A 104 1.97 -2.33 -15.72
N ILE A 105 1.91 -3.66 -15.92
CA ILE A 105 2.81 -4.39 -16.82
C ILE A 105 2.30 -4.28 -18.24
N ASN A 106 1.01 -4.57 -18.43
CA ASN A 106 0.36 -4.49 -19.72
C ASN A 106 -1.15 -4.31 -19.55
N HIS A 107 -1.83 -3.94 -20.61
CA HIS A 107 -3.28 -3.98 -20.71
C HIS A 107 -3.69 -4.44 -22.11
N PHE A 108 -4.87 -5.01 -22.22
CA PHE A 108 -5.52 -5.37 -23.47
C PHE A 108 -7.03 -5.33 -23.29
N GLU A 109 -7.77 -5.48 -24.38
CA GLU A 109 -9.22 -5.54 -24.34
C GLU A 109 -9.75 -6.62 -25.30
N ASP A 110 -10.90 -7.18 -24.96
CA ASP A 110 -11.74 -7.95 -25.89
C ASP A 110 -13.06 -7.19 -26.14
N ASP A 111 -14.02 -7.83 -26.77
CA ASP A 111 -15.31 -7.19 -27.10
C ASP A 111 -16.06 -6.71 -25.84
N ASP A 112 -15.94 -7.44 -24.74
CA ASP A 112 -16.73 -7.25 -23.54
C ASP A 112 -15.96 -6.57 -22.39
N ASN A 113 -14.63 -6.72 -22.34
CA ASN A 113 -13.84 -6.35 -21.14
C ASN A 113 -12.55 -5.61 -21.45
N PHE A 114 -12.13 -4.79 -20.47
CA PHE A 114 -10.76 -4.31 -20.32
C PHE A 114 -9.97 -5.17 -19.33
N PHE A 115 -8.70 -5.42 -19.61
CA PHE A 115 -7.81 -6.23 -18.78
C PHE A 115 -6.55 -5.45 -18.45
N MET A 116 -6.23 -5.35 -17.15
CA MET A 116 -5.01 -4.70 -16.68
C MET A 116 -4.16 -5.74 -15.95
N ILE A 117 -2.92 -5.95 -16.39
CA ILE A 117 -1.99 -6.95 -15.85
C ILE A 117 -1.02 -6.26 -14.90
N MET A 118 -0.92 -6.78 -13.68
CA MET A 118 -0.06 -6.24 -12.62
C MET A 118 0.67 -7.38 -11.88
N PRO A 119 1.80 -7.08 -11.20
CA PRO A 119 2.46 -8.06 -10.34
C PRO A 119 1.55 -8.52 -9.19
N TYR A 120 1.66 -9.78 -8.80
CA TYR A 120 0.94 -10.31 -7.65
C TYR A 120 1.61 -9.92 -6.34
N ALA A 121 0.93 -9.13 -5.52
CA ALA A 121 1.37 -8.82 -4.15
C ALA A 121 0.90 -9.92 -3.20
N SER A 122 1.81 -10.84 -2.85
CA SER A 122 1.48 -12.13 -2.24
C SER A 122 0.99 -12.06 -0.78
N ARG A 123 1.24 -10.95 -0.07
CA ARG A 123 0.76 -10.74 1.32
C ARG A 123 -0.58 -9.99 1.39
N GLY A 124 -1.17 -9.65 0.25
CA GLY A 124 -2.49 -9.01 0.16
C GLY A 124 -2.52 -7.56 0.66
N GLN A 125 -3.66 -7.12 1.15
CA GLN A 125 -3.90 -5.75 1.59
C GLN A 125 -3.36 -5.47 3.00
N LEU A 126 -2.84 -4.25 3.20
CA LEU A 126 -2.46 -3.74 4.53
C LEU A 126 -3.66 -3.77 5.49
N TYR A 127 -4.88 -3.52 4.98
CA TYR A 127 -6.13 -3.64 5.72
C TYR A 127 -6.28 -5.02 6.37
N THR A 128 -6.10 -6.10 5.61
CA THR A 128 -6.21 -7.47 6.12
C THR A 128 -5.18 -7.74 7.21
N LEU A 129 -3.93 -7.32 6.99
CA LEU A 129 -2.87 -7.46 7.99
C LEU A 129 -3.17 -6.65 9.26
N LEU A 130 -3.70 -5.42 9.11
CA LEU A 130 -4.08 -4.58 10.25
C LEU A 130 -5.22 -5.23 11.07
N LYS A 131 -6.24 -5.78 10.42
CA LYS A 131 -7.33 -6.49 11.10
C LYS A 131 -6.85 -7.73 11.86
N GLN A 132 -5.93 -8.50 11.29
CA GLN A 132 -5.33 -9.67 11.94
C GLN A 132 -4.51 -9.31 13.17
N ASN A 133 -3.81 -8.17 13.15
CA ASN A 133 -2.96 -7.71 14.25
C ASN A 133 -3.68 -6.76 15.23
N THR A 134 -4.93 -6.41 14.97
CA THR A 134 -5.73 -5.40 15.67
C THR A 134 -5.15 -4.00 15.54
N LYS A 135 -3.88 -3.78 15.82
CA LYS A 135 -3.08 -2.57 15.60
C LYS A 135 -1.62 -2.95 15.37
N PHE A 136 -0.87 -2.07 14.73
CA PHE A 136 0.58 -2.25 14.56
C PHE A 136 1.36 -1.57 15.68
N ASP A 137 2.58 -2.06 15.92
CA ASP A 137 3.54 -1.35 16.74
C ASP A 137 4.11 -0.12 16.01
N GLN A 138 4.84 0.72 16.75
CA GLN A 138 5.39 1.95 16.19
C GLN A 138 6.47 1.68 15.13
N LYS A 139 7.22 0.59 15.24
CA LYS A 139 8.31 0.25 14.30
C LYS A 139 7.74 -0.15 12.95
N MET A 140 6.76 -1.08 12.94
CA MET A 140 6.07 -1.51 11.73
C MET A 140 5.33 -0.35 11.07
N THR A 141 4.61 0.46 11.84
CA THR A 141 3.91 1.65 11.34
C THR A 141 4.90 2.63 10.71
N SER A 142 6.04 2.89 11.35
CA SER A 142 7.07 3.80 10.83
C SER A 142 7.65 3.30 9.50
N GLN A 143 7.91 1.99 9.38
CA GLN A 143 8.40 1.41 8.14
C GLN A 143 7.39 1.60 7.00
N PHE A 144 6.14 1.22 7.21
CA PHE A 144 5.09 1.38 6.21
C PHE A 144 4.90 2.85 5.82
N LEU A 145 4.88 3.77 6.79
CA LEU A 145 4.71 5.20 6.50
C LEU A 145 5.87 5.78 5.70
N ARG A 146 7.12 5.38 5.97
CA ARG A 146 8.27 5.82 5.17
C ARG A 146 8.13 5.41 3.71
N GLU A 147 7.72 4.17 3.48
CA GLU A 147 7.54 3.62 2.13
C GLU A 147 6.37 4.30 1.40
N ILE A 148 5.25 4.52 2.10
CA ILE A 148 4.08 5.25 1.57
C ILE A 148 4.44 6.70 1.25
N ILE A 149 5.12 7.40 2.16
CA ILE A 149 5.56 8.78 1.93
C ILE A 149 6.51 8.86 0.73
N SER A 150 7.41 7.88 0.55
CA SER A 150 8.26 7.80 -0.63
C SER A 150 7.45 7.67 -1.93
N ALA A 151 6.42 6.80 -1.94
CA ALA A 151 5.52 6.65 -3.08
C ALA A 151 4.74 7.93 -3.37
N VAL A 152 4.14 8.53 -2.34
CA VAL A 152 3.32 9.74 -2.49
C VAL A 152 4.18 10.94 -2.91
N LYS A 153 5.41 11.07 -2.39
CA LYS A 153 6.36 12.10 -2.82
C LYS A 153 6.66 11.97 -4.31
N TYR A 154 6.93 10.75 -4.78
CA TYR A 154 7.15 10.47 -6.19
C TYR A 154 5.93 10.86 -7.05
N LEU A 155 4.70 10.57 -6.60
CA LEU A 155 3.48 11.01 -7.31
C LEU A 155 3.39 12.53 -7.41
N HIS A 156 3.60 13.23 -6.28
CA HIS A 156 3.52 14.70 -6.23
C HIS A 156 4.59 15.38 -7.11
N GLU A 157 5.80 14.83 -7.18
CA GLU A 157 6.87 15.28 -8.09
C GLU A 157 6.48 15.13 -9.57
N HIS A 158 5.56 14.18 -9.89
CA HIS A 158 4.99 14.02 -11.23
C HIS A 158 3.64 14.73 -11.42
N ASN A 159 3.28 15.65 -10.49
CA ASN A 159 2.01 16.37 -10.48
C ASN A 159 0.77 15.45 -10.45
N ILE A 160 0.88 14.30 -9.79
CA ILE A 160 -0.21 13.34 -9.62
C ILE A 160 -0.66 13.35 -8.16
N ILE A 161 -1.96 13.45 -7.92
CA ILE A 161 -2.58 13.24 -6.61
C ILE A 161 -3.34 11.92 -6.60
N HIS A 162 -3.21 11.15 -5.51
CA HIS A 162 -3.82 9.81 -5.41
C HIS A 162 -5.30 9.88 -4.98
N ARG A 163 -5.63 10.66 -3.95
CA ARG A 163 -6.95 10.96 -3.41
C ARG A 163 -7.70 9.80 -2.72
N ASP A 164 -7.14 8.60 -2.68
CA ASP A 164 -7.74 7.45 -1.98
C ASP A 164 -6.68 6.59 -1.27
N ILE A 165 -5.75 7.25 -0.53
CA ILE A 165 -4.75 6.56 0.29
C ILE A 165 -5.44 6.00 1.53
N LYS A 166 -5.46 4.66 1.66
CA LYS A 166 -6.08 3.91 2.78
C LYS A 166 -5.51 2.49 2.84
N PRO A 167 -5.69 1.73 3.93
CA PRO A 167 -5.13 0.38 4.07
C PRO A 167 -5.56 -0.61 2.98
N GLU A 168 -6.76 -0.45 2.41
CA GLU A 168 -7.28 -1.29 1.33
C GLU A 168 -6.51 -1.12 0.02
N ASN A 169 -6.00 0.10 -0.25
CA ASN A 169 -5.28 0.46 -1.46
C ASN A 169 -3.76 0.37 -1.29
N ILE A 170 -3.30 -0.26 -0.23
CA ILE A 170 -1.90 -0.55 0.04
C ILE A 170 -1.75 -2.07 0.08
N LEU A 171 -1.05 -2.61 -0.90
CA LEU A 171 -0.72 -4.03 -0.97
C LEU A 171 0.66 -4.30 -0.36
N LEU A 172 0.91 -5.55 -0.02
CA LEU A 172 2.18 -6.02 0.53
C LEU A 172 2.74 -7.13 -0.34
N ASP A 173 3.98 -6.98 -0.76
CA ASP A 173 4.71 -8.03 -1.47
C ASP A 173 5.18 -9.14 -0.50
N GLN A 174 5.87 -10.14 -1.01
CA GLN A 174 6.38 -11.27 -0.22
C GLN A 174 7.29 -10.83 0.95
N ASN A 175 7.96 -9.68 0.83
CA ASN A 175 8.89 -9.12 1.80
C ASN A 175 8.26 -8.06 2.71
N TYR A 176 6.92 -8.00 2.77
CA TYR A 176 6.17 -6.96 3.48
C TYR A 176 6.51 -5.53 3.03
N ARG A 177 6.99 -5.35 1.78
CA ARG A 177 7.19 -4.02 1.19
C ARG A 177 5.86 -3.54 0.64
N ILE A 178 5.53 -2.29 0.88
CA ILE A 178 4.27 -1.73 0.40
C ILE A 178 4.29 -1.52 -1.12
N LYS A 179 3.11 -1.68 -1.71
CA LYS A 179 2.80 -1.34 -3.09
C LYS A 179 1.49 -0.56 -3.08
N LEU A 180 1.58 0.77 -3.24
CA LEU A 180 0.40 1.62 -3.39
C LEU A 180 -0.30 1.29 -4.70
N CYS A 181 -1.60 1.08 -4.67
CA CYS A 181 -2.41 0.67 -5.82
C CYS A 181 -3.73 1.43 -5.88
N ASP A 182 -4.51 1.17 -6.94
CA ASP A 182 -5.82 1.76 -7.22
C ASP A 182 -5.76 3.26 -7.51
N PHE A 183 -5.42 3.59 -8.75
CA PHE A 183 -5.33 4.96 -9.27
C PHE A 183 -6.63 5.46 -9.89
N GLY A 184 -7.75 4.74 -9.69
CA GLY A 184 -9.05 5.07 -10.27
C GLY A 184 -9.62 6.43 -9.84
N TRP A 185 -9.14 7.01 -8.73
CA TRP A 185 -9.44 8.36 -8.29
C TRP A 185 -8.29 9.35 -8.52
N SER A 186 -7.15 8.88 -9.01
CA SER A 186 -5.98 9.74 -9.23
C SER A 186 -6.20 10.72 -10.37
N ASN A 187 -5.51 11.84 -10.31
CA ASN A 187 -5.59 12.86 -11.35
C ASN A 187 -4.32 13.69 -11.39
N TYR A 188 -4.06 14.30 -12.54
CA TYR A 188 -3.04 15.33 -12.66
C TYR A 188 -3.48 16.60 -11.93
N CYS A 189 -2.58 17.19 -11.16
CA CYS A 189 -2.79 18.44 -10.44
C CYS A 189 -1.49 19.26 -10.49
N SER A 190 -1.38 20.11 -11.48
CA SER A 190 -0.27 21.07 -11.57
C SER A 190 -0.29 22.04 -10.39
N PRO A 191 0.84 22.65 -10.00
CA PRO A 191 0.92 23.52 -8.83
C PRO A 191 -0.10 24.67 -8.80
N ASN A 192 -0.54 25.12 -9.99
CA ASN A 192 -1.50 26.22 -10.14
C ASN A 192 -2.95 25.75 -10.41
N GLU A 193 -3.18 24.44 -10.48
CA GLU A 193 -4.49 23.87 -10.69
C GLU A 193 -5.02 23.26 -9.39
N LYS A 194 -6.31 23.45 -9.14
CA LYS A 194 -7.01 22.84 -8.01
C LYS A 194 -8.19 22.04 -8.51
N ARG A 195 -8.45 20.89 -7.87
CA ARG A 195 -9.56 19.99 -8.18
C ARG A 195 -10.74 20.27 -7.25
N LYS A 196 -11.96 19.88 -7.68
CA LYS A 196 -13.20 20.06 -6.90
C LYS A 196 -13.98 18.75 -6.71
N THR A 197 -13.47 17.64 -7.23
CA THR A 197 -14.17 16.34 -7.19
C THR A 197 -14.28 15.82 -5.77
N PHE A 198 -15.48 15.46 -5.36
CA PHE A 198 -15.72 14.74 -4.10
C PHE A 198 -15.54 13.25 -4.33
N CYS A 199 -14.47 12.65 -3.77
CA CYS A 199 -14.12 11.24 -3.93
C CYS A 199 -13.37 10.70 -2.71
N GLY A 200 -13.19 9.38 -2.66
CA GLY A 200 -12.44 8.70 -1.60
C GLY A 200 -13.33 8.06 -0.52
N THR A 201 -12.69 7.46 0.46
CA THR A 201 -13.32 6.75 1.58
C THR A 201 -13.69 7.73 2.68
N ARG A 202 -14.92 7.70 3.18
CA ARG A 202 -15.50 8.73 4.07
C ARG A 202 -14.65 9.09 5.29
N GLU A 203 -14.00 8.12 5.92
CA GLU A 203 -13.16 8.32 7.10
C GLU A 203 -11.81 8.98 6.77
N TYR A 204 -11.42 8.96 5.48
CA TYR A 204 -10.15 9.48 4.95
C TYR A 204 -10.29 10.80 4.20
N ILE A 205 -11.54 11.24 3.91
CA ILE A 205 -11.80 12.48 3.17
C ILE A 205 -11.32 13.70 3.97
N SER A 206 -10.61 14.60 3.29
CA SER A 206 -10.12 15.83 3.91
C SER A 206 -11.23 16.89 4.09
N PRO A 207 -11.08 17.83 5.04
CA PRO A 207 -12.09 18.88 5.29
C PRO A 207 -12.44 19.74 4.06
N GLU A 208 -11.45 20.07 3.23
CA GLU A 208 -11.65 20.82 2.00
C GLU A 208 -12.46 20.06 0.95
N MET A 209 -12.27 18.72 0.86
CA MET A 209 -13.07 17.89 -0.03
C MET A 209 -14.52 17.78 0.46
N ILE A 210 -14.75 17.62 1.78
CA ILE A 210 -16.10 17.64 2.37
C ILE A 210 -16.83 18.95 2.04
N LYS A 211 -16.11 20.07 2.09
CA LYS A 211 -16.65 21.40 1.79
C LYS A 211 -16.75 21.70 0.29
N LYS A 212 -16.39 20.76 -0.57
CA LYS A 212 -16.32 20.92 -2.03
C LYS A 212 -15.44 22.11 -2.45
N LEU A 213 -14.42 22.42 -1.66
CA LEU A 213 -13.45 23.48 -1.96
C LEU A 213 -12.40 22.99 -2.95
N PRO A 214 -11.77 23.91 -3.70
CA PRO A 214 -10.62 23.57 -4.52
C PRO A 214 -9.49 22.98 -3.68
N HIS A 215 -8.94 21.83 -4.11
CA HIS A 215 -7.93 21.09 -3.36
C HIS A 215 -6.77 20.64 -4.26
N ASP A 216 -5.65 20.31 -3.67
CA ASP A 216 -4.40 19.88 -4.30
C ASP A 216 -3.81 18.66 -3.60
N HIS A 217 -2.52 18.39 -3.79
CA HIS A 217 -1.76 17.28 -3.24
C HIS A 217 -1.82 17.16 -1.70
N ARG A 218 -2.22 18.21 -0.99
CA ARG A 218 -2.33 18.21 0.49
C ARG A 218 -3.46 17.32 1.01
N VAL A 219 -4.38 16.88 0.14
CA VAL A 219 -5.39 15.87 0.51
C VAL A 219 -4.74 14.52 0.79
N ASP A 220 -3.67 14.16 0.07
CA ASP A 220 -2.91 12.93 0.32
C ASP A 220 -2.14 13.02 1.65
N ILE A 221 -1.63 14.21 2.00
CA ILE A 221 -0.98 14.44 3.30
C ILE A 221 -1.98 14.21 4.44
N TRP A 222 -3.21 14.71 4.33
CA TRP A 222 -4.28 14.43 5.28
C TRP A 222 -4.51 12.92 5.44
N SER A 223 -4.65 12.20 4.33
CA SER A 223 -4.86 10.75 4.33
C SER A 223 -3.71 9.98 5.00
N ILE A 224 -2.46 10.42 4.85
CA ILE A 224 -1.29 9.86 5.57
C ILE A 224 -1.44 10.06 7.09
N GLY A 225 -1.96 11.21 7.54
CA GLY A 225 -2.23 11.45 8.96
C GLY A 225 -3.30 10.53 9.54
N VAL A 226 -4.38 10.29 8.78
CA VAL A 226 -5.44 9.32 9.12
C VAL A 226 -4.87 7.90 9.20
N LEU A 227 -4.07 7.51 8.21
CA LEU A 227 -3.44 6.20 8.14
C LEU A 227 -2.45 5.95 9.30
N LEU A 228 -1.63 6.95 9.66
CA LEU A 228 -0.75 6.87 10.83
C LEU A 228 -1.55 6.57 12.09
N PHE A 229 -2.65 7.30 12.30
CA PHE A 229 -3.51 7.06 13.45
C PHE A 229 -4.10 5.65 13.41
N GLU A 230 -4.69 5.23 12.27
CA GLU A 230 -5.34 3.94 12.15
C GLU A 230 -4.37 2.76 12.33
N CYS A 231 -3.17 2.82 11.79
CA CYS A 231 -2.14 1.81 12.02
C CYS A 231 -1.83 1.59 13.51
N LEU A 232 -1.75 2.67 14.30
CA LEU A 232 -1.40 2.61 15.73
C LEU A 232 -2.62 2.39 16.65
N ALA A 233 -3.82 2.77 16.22
CA ALA A 233 -5.05 2.63 16.98
C ALA A 233 -5.87 1.38 16.64
N GLY A 234 -5.75 0.87 15.38
CA GLY A 234 -6.55 -0.23 14.84
C GLY A 234 -7.90 0.21 14.25
N TYR A 235 -8.21 1.51 14.29
CA TYR A 235 -9.41 2.13 13.74
C TYR A 235 -9.14 3.57 13.32
N PRO A 236 -9.88 4.14 12.34
CA PRO A 236 -9.65 5.51 11.89
C PRO A 236 -10.03 6.56 12.95
N PRO A 237 -9.41 7.76 12.94
CA PRO A 237 -9.61 8.80 13.96
C PRO A 237 -11.03 9.38 13.98
N PHE A 238 -11.72 9.30 12.84
CA PHE A 238 -13.05 9.89 12.65
C PHE A 238 -14.05 8.78 12.29
N THR A 239 -14.79 8.29 13.27
CA THR A 239 -15.82 7.27 13.09
C THR A 239 -17.18 7.82 13.48
N GLY A 240 -18.26 7.33 12.88
CA GLY A 240 -19.63 7.75 13.18
C GLY A 240 -20.67 6.80 12.60
N ALA A 241 -21.90 6.89 13.08
CA ALA A 241 -23.01 6.06 12.62
C ALA A 241 -23.39 6.33 11.15
N ASN A 242 -23.15 7.55 10.68
CA ASN A 242 -23.44 7.98 9.31
C ASN A 242 -22.41 9.01 8.82
N ASP A 243 -22.46 9.34 7.53
CA ASP A 243 -21.53 10.28 6.89
C ASP A 243 -21.57 11.67 7.53
N SER A 244 -22.76 12.17 7.88
CA SER A 244 -22.92 13.49 8.52
C SER A 244 -22.17 13.58 9.84
N GLU A 245 -22.20 12.52 10.65
CA GLU A 245 -21.46 12.47 11.91
C GLU A 245 -19.95 12.40 11.68
N VAL A 246 -19.48 11.56 10.75
CA VAL A 246 -18.07 11.47 10.38
C VAL A 246 -17.55 12.82 9.89
N PHE A 247 -18.25 13.46 8.95
CA PHE A 247 -17.87 14.76 8.39
C PHE A 247 -17.88 15.89 9.44
N ARG A 248 -18.82 15.86 10.37
CA ARG A 248 -18.83 16.79 11.50
C ARG A 248 -17.59 16.60 12.38
N ARG A 249 -17.21 15.35 12.70
CA ARG A 249 -16.02 15.06 13.50
C ARG A 249 -14.74 15.47 12.79
N ILE A 250 -14.63 15.24 11.49
CA ILE A 250 -13.52 15.70 10.64
C ILE A 250 -13.40 17.23 10.71
N ASN A 251 -14.48 17.96 10.42
CA ASN A 251 -14.47 19.42 10.41
C ASN A 251 -14.19 20.04 11.79
N GLN A 252 -14.43 19.30 12.88
CA GLN A 252 -14.15 19.72 14.26
C GLN A 252 -12.83 19.15 14.81
N LEU A 253 -12.09 18.34 14.06
CA LEU A 253 -10.92 17.56 14.52
C LEU A 253 -11.20 16.77 15.81
N LYS A 254 -12.42 16.22 15.93
CA LYS A 254 -12.84 15.51 17.14
C LYS A 254 -12.35 14.06 17.10
N ILE A 255 -11.09 13.86 17.53
CA ILE A 255 -10.41 12.57 17.55
C ILE A 255 -10.62 11.89 18.90
N LYS A 256 -11.01 10.61 18.89
CA LYS A 256 -11.06 9.76 20.09
C LYS A 256 -9.73 9.00 20.22
N TRP A 257 -8.86 9.54 21.09
CA TRP A 257 -7.54 8.96 21.30
C TRP A 257 -7.61 7.73 22.19
N PRO A 258 -6.90 6.61 21.85
CA PRO A 258 -6.61 5.55 22.81
C PRO A 258 -5.78 6.09 23.99
N ILE A 259 -5.96 5.51 25.17
CA ILE A 259 -5.22 5.93 26.37
C ILE A 259 -3.72 5.70 26.21
N ASP A 260 -3.35 4.60 25.54
CA ASP A 260 -1.98 4.15 25.31
C ASP A 260 -1.37 4.67 23.97
N PHE A 261 -2.01 5.67 23.34
CA PHE A 261 -1.51 6.20 22.07
C PHE A 261 -0.16 6.90 22.25
N PRO A 262 0.89 6.55 21.47
CA PRO A 262 2.24 7.06 21.68
C PRO A 262 2.32 8.59 21.59
N PRO A 263 2.92 9.30 22.57
CA PRO A 263 2.90 10.76 22.63
C PRO A 263 3.53 11.44 21.41
N LEU A 264 4.67 10.92 20.91
CA LEU A 264 5.33 11.48 19.73
C LEU A 264 4.51 11.26 18.46
N ALA A 265 3.86 10.08 18.31
CA ALA A 265 2.95 9.82 17.19
C ALA A 265 1.72 10.73 17.28
N LYS A 266 1.15 10.94 18.47
CA LYS A 266 0.05 11.89 18.68
C LYS A 266 0.43 13.30 18.24
N ASN A 267 1.62 13.76 18.59
CA ASN A 267 2.12 15.06 18.16
C ASN A 267 2.21 15.14 16.64
N LEU A 268 2.72 14.10 15.98
CA LEU A 268 2.81 14.04 14.52
C LEU A 268 1.42 14.06 13.86
N VAL A 269 0.49 13.22 14.32
CA VAL A 269 -0.90 13.22 13.82
C VAL A 269 -1.53 14.60 13.93
N MET A 270 -1.37 15.27 15.08
CA MET A 270 -1.92 16.62 15.32
C MET A 270 -1.28 17.69 14.43
N LYS A 271 -0.03 17.50 14.00
CA LYS A 271 0.63 18.38 13.02
C LYS A 271 0.10 18.16 11.61
N ILE A 272 -0.15 16.90 11.23
CA ILE A 272 -0.63 16.54 9.88
C ILE A 272 -2.12 16.88 9.71
N LEU A 273 -2.96 16.50 10.68
CA LEU A 273 -4.41 16.72 10.62
C LEU A 273 -4.76 18.17 10.96
N LYS A 274 -4.62 19.07 9.98
CA LYS A 274 -5.01 20.46 10.05
C LYS A 274 -6.20 20.73 9.14
N ILE A 275 -7.18 21.51 9.62
CA ILE A 275 -8.36 21.90 8.82
C ILE A 275 -7.90 22.74 7.61
N ASN A 276 -7.03 23.72 7.87
CA ASN A 276 -6.42 24.50 6.80
C ASN A 276 -5.30 23.69 6.12
N PRO A 277 -5.41 23.35 4.82
CA PRO A 277 -4.39 22.57 4.11
C PRO A 277 -2.99 23.22 4.12
N GLU A 278 -2.93 24.56 4.14
CA GLU A 278 -1.67 25.32 4.13
C GLU A 278 -0.85 25.15 5.42
N GLU A 279 -1.49 24.71 6.51
CA GLU A 279 -0.82 24.45 7.80
C GLU A 279 -0.29 23.02 7.90
N ARG A 280 -0.56 22.15 6.93
CA ARG A 280 -0.06 20.78 6.92
C ARG A 280 1.42 20.78 6.55
N PRO A 281 2.26 20.00 7.25
CA PRO A 281 3.67 19.88 6.92
C PRO A 281 3.86 19.22 5.55
N SER A 282 4.96 19.55 4.89
CA SER A 282 5.41 18.81 3.71
C SER A 282 5.77 17.36 4.06
N LEU A 283 5.83 16.48 3.06
CA LEU A 283 6.24 15.08 3.24
C LEU A 283 7.65 14.96 3.82
N ASP A 284 8.56 15.87 3.45
CA ASP A 284 9.93 15.90 3.99
C ASP A 284 9.96 16.35 5.47
N GLU A 285 9.13 17.30 5.87
CA GLU A 285 8.98 17.71 7.27
C GLU A 285 8.37 16.62 8.13
N ILE A 286 7.42 15.85 7.58
CA ILE A 286 6.85 14.66 8.25
C ILE A 286 7.97 13.66 8.54
N LEU A 287 8.81 13.31 7.56
CA LEU A 287 9.90 12.36 7.73
C LEU A 287 10.99 12.84 8.72
N LYS A 288 11.16 14.15 8.88
CA LYS A 288 12.09 14.74 9.86
C LYS A 288 11.56 14.81 11.27
N HIS A 289 10.28 14.45 11.50
CA HIS A 289 9.67 14.49 12.82
C HIS A 289 10.33 13.50 13.79
N SER A 290 10.49 13.90 15.06
CA SER A 290 11.16 13.11 16.10
C SER A 290 10.59 11.70 16.29
N TRP A 291 9.32 11.48 15.99
CA TRP A 291 8.72 10.14 16.02
C TRP A 291 9.45 9.15 15.14
N PHE A 292 9.81 9.55 13.92
CA PHE A 292 10.59 8.70 13.01
C PHE A 292 12.00 8.40 13.50
N ASN A 293 12.63 9.34 14.23
CA ASN A 293 13.97 9.14 14.80
C ASN A 293 13.97 8.10 15.92
N HIS A 294 12.87 7.99 16.67
CA HIS A 294 12.69 7.01 17.75
C HIS A 294 12.12 5.66 17.27
N THR A 295 11.86 5.54 15.98
CA THR A 295 11.38 4.30 15.33
C THR A 295 12.36 3.88 14.23
N PRO A 296 13.50 3.26 14.57
CA PRO A 296 14.48 2.83 13.57
C PRO A 296 13.88 1.81 12.60
N LEU A 297 14.46 1.75 11.40
CA LEU A 297 13.99 0.88 10.33
C LEU A 297 13.95 -0.59 10.76
N LEU A 298 12.84 -1.26 10.42
CA LEU A 298 12.61 -2.69 10.69
C LEU A 298 13.42 -3.65 9.78
N ARG A 299 14.16 -3.15 8.80
CA ARG A 299 14.88 -4.01 7.85
C ARG A 299 15.61 -5.19 8.51
N PRO A 300 16.34 -5.01 9.62
CA PRO A 300 16.98 -6.13 10.31
C PRO A 300 15.99 -7.12 10.91
N ILE A 301 14.84 -6.64 11.42
CA ILE A 301 13.87 -7.49 12.14
C ILE A 301 13.03 -8.34 11.19
N LEU A 302 12.63 -7.79 10.04
CA LEU A 302 11.92 -8.55 9.00
C LEU A 302 12.85 -9.56 8.34
N GLN A 303 14.12 -9.20 8.11
CA GLN A 303 15.14 -10.14 7.64
C GLN A 303 15.37 -11.28 8.63
N ASN A 304 15.43 -11.00 9.94
CA ASN A 304 15.56 -12.05 10.95
C ASN A 304 14.32 -12.94 11.04
N LYS A 305 13.11 -12.37 10.88
CA LYS A 305 11.87 -13.17 10.82
C LYS A 305 11.88 -14.08 9.58
N LEU A 306 12.24 -13.54 8.42
CA LEU A 306 12.40 -14.29 7.17
C LEU A 306 13.52 -15.36 7.30
N THR A 307 14.63 -15.02 7.95
CA THR A 307 15.72 -15.99 8.24
C THR A 307 15.25 -17.10 9.16
N ASN A 308 14.44 -16.81 10.18
CA ASN A 308 13.86 -17.83 11.05
C ASN A 308 12.78 -18.66 10.34
N GLU A 309 11.91 -18.06 9.54
CA GLU A 309 10.95 -18.78 8.70
C GLU A 309 11.68 -19.68 7.70
N ARG A 310 12.77 -19.21 7.08
CA ARG A 310 13.64 -20.00 6.22
C ARG A 310 14.24 -21.20 6.96
N LYS A 311 14.81 -21.02 8.15
CA LYS A 311 15.39 -22.11 8.97
C LYS A 311 14.34 -23.16 9.35
N ILE A 312 13.13 -22.73 9.72
CA ILE A 312 12.02 -23.64 10.01
C ILE A 312 11.63 -24.44 8.77
N LEU A 313 11.51 -23.78 7.62
CA LEU A 313 11.18 -24.44 6.36
C LEU A 313 12.30 -25.42 5.92
N GLU A 314 13.56 -25.04 6.09
CA GLU A 314 14.73 -25.85 5.83
C GLU A 314 14.69 -27.13 6.65
N SER A 315 14.44 -27.05 7.96
CA SER A 315 14.32 -28.20 8.84
C SER A 315 13.18 -29.15 8.45
N HIS A 316 12.11 -28.64 7.85
CA HIS A 316 11.03 -29.50 7.34
C HIS A 316 11.36 -30.11 5.97
N LEU A 317 11.97 -29.33 5.06
CA LEU A 317 12.29 -29.79 3.71
C LEU A 317 13.37 -30.87 3.69
N VAL A 318 14.34 -30.83 4.60
CA VAL A 318 15.37 -31.85 4.74
C VAL A 318 14.77 -33.26 4.98
N ASN A 319 13.60 -33.33 5.63
CA ASN A 319 12.91 -34.62 5.83
C ASN A 319 12.22 -35.17 4.56
N TYR A 320 12.00 -34.35 3.55
CA TYR A 320 11.31 -34.71 2.30
C TYR A 320 12.21 -34.68 1.07
N LEU A 321 13.30 -33.93 1.13
CA LEU A 321 14.27 -33.76 0.05
C LEU A 321 15.68 -33.96 0.62
N PRO A 322 16.22 -35.19 0.60
CA PRO A 322 17.53 -35.49 1.21
C PRO A 322 18.72 -34.87 0.44
N ASN A 323 18.48 -34.18 -0.67
CA ASN A 323 19.50 -33.53 -1.47
C ASN A 323 19.66 -32.06 -1.06
N GLU A 324 20.74 -31.72 -0.33
CA GLU A 324 21.05 -30.36 0.12
C GLU A 324 21.00 -29.27 -0.97
N PRO A 325 21.52 -29.47 -2.20
CA PRO A 325 21.42 -28.47 -3.27
C PRO A 325 19.98 -28.14 -3.67
N GLU A 326 19.11 -29.14 -3.70
CA GLU A 326 17.69 -28.98 -4.10
C GLU A 326 16.86 -28.25 -3.03
N VAL A 327 17.17 -28.50 -1.76
CA VAL A 327 16.59 -27.74 -0.62
C VAL A 327 17.02 -26.28 -0.69
N LYS A 328 18.30 -26.04 -0.95
CA LYS A 328 18.86 -24.69 -1.06
C LYS A 328 18.23 -23.93 -2.22
N GLU A 329 18.13 -24.53 -3.39
CA GLU A 329 17.51 -23.92 -4.58
C GLU A 329 16.04 -23.52 -4.33
N LYS A 330 15.25 -24.39 -3.70
CA LYS A 330 13.86 -24.08 -3.33
C LYS A 330 13.75 -22.99 -2.28
N LEU A 331 14.64 -22.96 -1.29
CA LEU A 331 14.68 -21.92 -0.27
C LEU A 331 15.11 -20.58 -0.86
N ASP A 332 16.04 -20.56 -1.79
CA ASP A 332 16.51 -19.36 -2.47
C ASP A 332 15.43 -18.75 -3.39
N LEU A 333 14.55 -19.58 -3.95
CA LEU A 333 13.35 -19.13 -4.68
C LEU A 333 12.29 -18.50 -3.76
N ILE A 334 12.16 -18.99 -2.53
CA ILE A 334 11.18 -18.51 -1.55
C ILE A 334 11.69 -17.25 -0.83
N PHE A 335 13.00 -17.15 -0.60
CA PHE A 335 13.65 -16.07 0.15
C PHE A 335 14.80 -15.41 -0.64
N PRO A 336 14.52 -14.78 -1.81
CA PRO A 336 15.58 -14.24 -2.69
C PRO A 336 16.42 -13.13 -2.04
N ASP A 337 15.86 -12.39 -1.08
CA ASP A 337 16.52 -11.24 -0.42
C ASP A 337 17.52 -11.64 0.68
N LEU A 338 17.63 -12.93 0.99
CA LEU A 338 18.63 -13.44 1.96
C LEU A 338 19.96 -13.82 1.29
N GLN A 339 20.06 -13.70 -0.04
CA GLN A 339 21.29 -13.91 -0.79
C GLN A 339 22.15 -12.64 -0.74
N GLY A 340 23.24 -12.65 0.03
CA GLY A 340 24.29 -11.65 -0.08
C GLY A 340 24.63 -10.82 1.16
N HIS A 341 24.29 -11.24 2.37
CA HIS A 341 24.64 -10.49 3.59
C HIS A 341 25.86 -11.04 4.33
N ASN A 342 26.70 -10.12 4.77
CA ASN A 342 28.00 -10.33 5.39
C ASN A 342 27.82 -10.86 6.83
N LYS A 343 28.36 -12.03 7.13
CA LYS A 343 28.29 -12.75 8.42
C LYS A 343 28.73 -11.95 9.66
N ASN A 344 29.44 -10.84 9.50
CA ASN A 344 29.98 -10.04 10.61
C ASN A 344 28.94 -9.08 11.25
N GLU A 345 27.88 -8.67 10.54
CA GLU A 345 26.81 -7.85 11.11
C GLU A 345 25.77 -8.71 11.85
N GLU A 346 25.58 -9.93 11.41
CA GLU A 346 24.62 -10.89 11.99
C GLU A 346 25.01 -11.32 13.40
N ASN A 347 26.30 -11.51 13.69
CA ASN A 347 26.79 -11.90 15.01
C ASN A 347 26.60 -10.81 16.07
N LYS A 348 26.85 -9.55 15.73
CA LYS A 348 26.73 -8.42 16.66
C LYS A 348 25.27 -8.14 17.03
N TYR A 349 24.33 -8.41 16.14
CA TYR A 349 22.90 -8.20 16.35
C TYR A 349 22.27 -9.35 17.16
N ASN A 350 22.69 -10.59 16.90
CA ASN A 350 22.23 -11.77 17.65
C ASN A 350 22.66 -11.72 19.12
N GLU A 351 23.82 -11.13 19.45
CA GLU A 351 24.26 -10.88 20.82
C GLU A 351 23.31 -9.91 21.53
N THR A 352 22.90 -8.82 20.87
CA THR A 352 21.98 -7.80 21.44
C THR A 352 20.57 -8.37 21.69
N ILE A 353 20.05 -9.23 20.78
CA ILE A 353 18.75 -9.90 20.95
C ILE A 353 18.79 -10.90 22.10
N ASN A 354 19.87 -11.68 22.20
CA ASN A 354 20.00 -12.66 23.28
C ASN A 354 20.09 -11.97 24.66
N GLU A 355 20.69 -10.79 24.75
CA GLU A 355 20.68 -9.99 25.99
C GLU A 355 19.28 -9.45 26.32
N ASP A 356 18.50 -9.00 25.33
CA ASP A 356 17.13 -8.53 25.55
C ASP A 356 16.15 -9.66 25.90
N ILE A 357 16.34 -10.85 25.32
CA ILE A 357 15.57 -12.05 25.71
C ILE A 357 15.90 -12.46 27.14
N LYS A 358 17.17 -12.53 27.51
CA LYS A 358 17.59 -12.81 28.92
C LYS A 358 17.06 -11.78 29.90
N ARG A 359 17.03 -10.49 29.55
CA ARG A 359 16.41 -9.44 30.38
C ARG A 359 14.92 -9.68 30.58
N LYS A 360 14.18 -10.02 29.53
CA LYS A 360 12.74 -10.32 29.63
C LYS A 360 12.45 -11.57 30.46
N GLU A 361 13.22 -12.64 30.29
CA GLU A 361 13.12 -13.86 31.11
C GLU A 361 13.40 -13.59 32.58
N ASN A 362 14.39 -12.76 32.91
CA ASN A 362 14.68 -12.35 34.29
C ASN A 362 13.56 -11.51 34.91
N ILE A 363 12.91 -10.65 34.12
CA ILE A 363 11.75 -9.86 34.58
C ILE A 363 10.55 -10.77 34.83
N ILE A 364 10.33 -11.80 34.00
CA ILE A 364 9.26 -12.79 34.23
C ILE A 364 9.54 -13.61 35.48
N LYS A 365 10.76 -14.10 35.67
CA LYS A 365 11.17 -14.83 36.88
C LYS A 365 11.04 -13.98 38.16
N MET A 366 11.39 -12.68 38.12
CA MET A 366 11.18 -11.78 39.23
C MET A 366 9.70 -11.58 39.58
N LYS A 367 8.83 -11.50 38.56
CA LYS A 367 7.37 -11.40 38.77
C LYS A 367 6.79 -12.69 39.36
N GLU A 368 7.25 -13.86 38.94
CA GLU A 368 6.84 -15.14 39.53
C GLU A 368 7.29 -15.30 40.96
N ILE A 369 8.52 -14.87 41.32
CA ILE A 369 9.02 -14.86 42.71
C ILE A 369 8.18 -13.89 43.58
N TYR A 370 7.85 -12.72 43.04
CA TYR A 370 7.03 -11.72 43.78
C TYR A 370 5.60 -12.24 44.02
N ASN A 371 4.98 -12.87 43.05
CA ASN A 371 3.62 -13.42 43.14
C ASN A 371 3.53 -14.67 44.03
N ASN A 372 4.64 -15.40 44.24
CA ASN A 372 4.69 -16.55 45.18
C ASN A 372 5.12 -16.17 46.59
N SER A 373 5.37 -14.88 46.86
CA SER A 373 5.79 -14.38 48.17
C SER A 373 4.70 -13.56 48.89
N ILE A 374 3.49 -13.55 48.29
CA ILE A 374 2.24 -13.01 48.85
C ILE A 374 1.25 -14.16 49.02
#